data_840176cfd8bf9b203cc01ff520d16439
#
_entry.id   840176cfd8bf9b203cc01ff520d16439
#
_cell.length_a   1.000
_cell.length_b   1.000
_cell.length_c   1.000
_cell.angle_alpha   90.00
_cell.angle_beta   90.00
_cell.angle_gamma   90.00
#
_symmetry.space_group_name_H-M   'P 1'
#
loop_
_entity.id
_entity.type
_entity.pdbx_description
1 polymer ?
#
loop_
_entity_poly.entity_id
_entity_poly.type
_entity_poly.pdbx_seq_one_letter_code
_entity_poly.pdbx_strand_id
1 'polypeptide(L)'
;MAVRKINFYLGTLSVTPDHQRLFGYMDKLMVMQRIFLKIAPPQLAQRCILGGFFEGNLTICVNNGAIAAKLRQTVPSLLLKFQARGYEVTAIRIAVQANYHALGVNKLSAQKPRLGQTGADSLKDLAAGLPPSPLKSAIESLAKKQTDK
;
A
#
# COMPACT_ATOMS: atom_id res chain seq x y z
N MET A 1 -0.56 -14.01 -19.34
CA MET A 1 -0.34 -15.41 -18.90
C MET A 1 0.48 -15.55 -17.60
N ALA A 2 1.19 -14.50 -17.17
CA ALA A 2 1.93 -14.51 -15.88
C ALA A 2 1.02 -14.57 -14.63
N VAL A 3 -0.21 -14.08 -14.70
CA VAL A 3 -1.19 -14.07 -13.60
C VAL A 3 -1.61 -15.47 -13.14
N ARG A 4 -1.68 -16.45 -14.03
CA ARG A 4 -1.98 -17.85 -13.66
C ARG A 4 -0.87 -18.52 -12.85
N LYS A 5 0.39 -18.18 -13.11
CA LYS A 5 1.53 -18.73 -12.36
C LYS A 5 1.57 -18.18 -10.92
N ILE A 6 1.27 -16.90 -10.73
CA ILE A 6 1.24 -16.28 -9.39
C ILE A 6 0.13 -16.90 -8.52
N ASN A 7 -1.06 -17.08 -9.06
CA ASN A 7 -2.16 -17.72 -8.33
C ASN A 7 -1.87 -19.19 -7.97
N PHE A 8 -1.14 -19.91 -8.82
CA PHE A 8 -0.70 -21.26 -8.53
C PHE A 8 0.32 -21.30 -7.38
N TYR A 9 1.29 -20.40 -7.39
CA TYR A 9 2.27 -20.28 -6.30
C TYR A 9 1.64 -19.81 -4.98
N LEU A 10 0.70 -18.88 -5.03
CA LEU A 10 -0.07 -18.46 -3.85
C LEU A 10 -0.92 -19.60 -3.28
N GLY A 11 -1.50 -20.43 -4.15
CA GLY A 11 -2.23 -21.63 -3.72
C GLY A 11 -1.34 -22.67 -3.07
N THR A 12 -0.11 -22.86 -3.54
CA THR A 12 0.87 -23.80 -2.96
C THR A 12 1.50 -23.26 -1.67
N LEU A 13 1.68 -21.96 -1.54
CA LEU A 13 2.18 -21.34 -0.30
C LEU A 13 1.15 -21.37 0.83
N SER A 14 -0.14 -21.47 0.53
CA SER A 14 -1.20 -21.60 1.55
C SER A 14 -1.25 -22.95 2.25
N VAL A 15 -0.46 -23.93 1.82
CA VAL A 15 -0.47 -25.30 2.36
C VAL A 15 0.37 -25.44 3.63
N THR A 16 1.29 -24.52 3.92
CA THR A 16 2.06 -24.55 5.16
C THR A 16 1.26 -23.95 6.33
N PRO A 17 1.25 -24.58 7.51
CA PRO A 17 0.43 -24.15 8.65
C PRO A 17 0.73 -22.70 9.11
N ASP A 18 1.95 -22.25 8.95
CA ASP A 18 2.33 -20.87 9.27
C ASP A 18 1.73 -19.85 8.29
N HIS A 19 1.66 -20.22 7.02
CA HIS A 19 1.03 -19.37 6.00
C HIS A 19 -0.49 -19.32 6.16
N GLN A 20 -1.13 -20.42 6.55
CA GLN A 20 -2.57 -20.43 6.81
C GLN A 20 -2.96 -19.49 7.97
N ARG A 21 -2.16 -19.41 9.01
CA ARG A 21 -2.35 -18.45 10.10
C ARG A 21 -2.21 -17.02 9.62
N LEU A 22 -1.21 -16.76 8.77
CA LEU A 22 -0.98 -15.43 8.20
C LEU A 22 -2.13 -15.01 7.28
N PHE A 23 -2.60 -15.91 6.39
CA PHE A 23 -3.72 -15.61 5.50
C PHE A 23 -5.03 -15.40 6.27
N GLY A 24 -5.32 -16.22 7.27
CA GLY A 24 -6.48 -16.04 8.13
C GLY A 24 -6.45 -14.71 8.91
N TYR A 25 -5.27 -14.29 9.34
CA TYR A 25 -5.08 -13.00 9.97
C TYR A 25 -5.32 -11.84 9.00
N MET A 26 -4.78 -11.93 7.79
CA MET A 26 -4.97 -10.93 6.74
C MET A 26 -6.44 -10.81 6.31
N ASP A 27 -7.13 -11.93 6.15
CA ASP A 27 -8.57 -11.94 5.83
C ASP A 27 -9.40 -11.27 6.93
N LYS A 28 -9.11 -11.58 8.19
CA LYS A 28 -9.75 -10.94 9.34
C LYS A 28 -9.52 -9.42 9.34
N LEU A 29 -8.28 -9.00 9.07
CA LEU A 29 -7.94 -7.58 9.02
C LEU A 29 -8.66 -6.87 7.85
N MET A 30 -8.77 -7.51 6.69
CA MET A 30 -9.51 -6.97 5.54
C MET A 30 -11.01 -6.81 5.83
N VAL A 31 -11.62 -7.79 6.49
CA VAL A 31 -13.03 -7.70 6.91
C VAL A 31 -13.21 -6.56 7.91
N MET A 32 -12.32 -6.44 8.90
CA MET A 32 -12.35 -5.35 9.86
C MET A 32 -12.16 -3.98 9.19
N GLN A 33 -11.30 -3.89 8.17
CA GLN A 33 -11.13 -2.66 7.38
C GLN A 33 -12.43 -2.26 6.67
N ARG A 34 -13.13 -3.20 6.05
CA ARG A 34 -14.43 -2.93 5.40
C ARG A 34 -15.48 -2.45 6.40
N ILE A 35 -15.48 -3.03 7.59
CA ILE A 35 -16.39 -2.60 8.66
C ILE A 35 -16.04 -1.20 9.13
N PHE A 36 -14.74 -0.94 9.35
CA PHE A 36 -14.25 0.39 9.72
C PHE A 36 -14.71 1.47 8.73
N LEU A 37 -14.60 1.20 7.42
CA LEU A 37 -15.05 2.11 6.36
C LEU A 37 -16.55 2.41 6.43
N LYS A 38 -17.37 1.48 6.95
CA LYS A 38 -18.81 1.65 7.11
C LYS A 38 -19.22 2.39 8.38
N ILE A 39 -18.43 2.24 9.46
CA ILE A 39 -18.78 2.80 10.78
C ILE A 39 -18.08 4.12 11.08
N ALA A 40 -16.92 4.36 10.47
CA ALA A 40 -16.17 5.59 10.64
C ALA A 40 -16.76 6.72 9.77
N PRO A 41 -16.63 7.97 10.20
CA PRO A 41 -16.99 9.11 9.34
C PRO A 41 -16.20 9.06 8.02
N PRO A 42 -16.83 9.34 6.87
CA PRO A 42 -16.21 9.18 5.55
C PRO A 42 -14.91 10.00 5.39
N GLN A 43 -14.85 11.16 6.04
CA GLN A 43 -13.67 12.03 6.03
C GLN A 43 -12.45 11.39 6.71
N LEU A 44 -12.68 10.57 7.75
CA LEU A 44 -11.64 9.83 8.46
C LEU A 44 -11.35 8.50 7.82
N ALA A 45 -12.37 7.79 7.36
CA ALA A 45 -12.27 6.47 6.78
C ALA A 45 -11.30 6.41 5.59
N GLN A 46 -11.33 7.42 4.72
CA GLN A 46 -10.47 7.50 3.55
C GLN A 46 -8.98 7.75 3.86
N ARG A 47 -8.68 8.24 5.06
CA ARG A 47 -7.32 8.64 5.47
C ARG A 47 -6.74 7.76 6.57
N CYS A 48 -7.45 6.70 6.93
CA CYS A 48 -7.09 5.76 7.95
C CYS A 48 -7.04 4.34 7.40
N ILE A 49 -6.09 3.56 7.87
CA ILE A 49 -6.02 2.14 7.56
C ILE A 49 -5.79 1.35 8.83
N LEU A 50 -6.30 0.12 8.85
CA LEU A 50 -5.99 -0.80 9.92
C LEU A 50 -4.59 -1.37 9.72
N GLY A 51 -3.67 -1.07 10.64
CA GLY A 51 -2.29 -1.54 10.59
C GLY A 51 -2.10 -2.91 11.21
N GLY A 52 -3.01 -3.34 12.09
CA GLY A 52 -2.94 -4.63 12.74
C GLY A 52 -3.99 -4.83 13.82
N PHE A 53 -4.23 -6.09 14.15
CA PHE A 53 -5.10 -6.49 15.26
C PHE A 53 -4.43 -7.60 16.05
N PHE A 54 -4.06 -7.32 17.27
CA PHE A 54 -3.37 -8.28 18.14
C PHE A 54 -3.92 -8.19 19.57
N GLU A 55 -4.28 -9.32 20.15
CA GLU A 55 -4.79 -9.44 21.53
C GLU A 55 -5.88 -8.41 21.89
N GLY A 56 -6.84 -8.19 20.98
CA GLY A 56 -7.90 -7.22 21.18
C GLY A 56 -7.50 -5.76 20.92
N ASN A 57 -6.21 -5.48 20.69
CA ASN A 57 -5.73 -4.15 20.33
C ASN A 57 -5.76 -3.93 18.81
N LEU A 58 -6.60 -3.01 18.38
CA LEU A 58 -6.70 -2.60 16.98
C LEU A 58 -5.81 -1.39 16.72
N THR A 59 -4.83 -1.53 15.85
CA THR A 59 -3.97 -0.42 15.44
C THR A 59 -4.52 0.24 14.18
N ILE A 60 -4.73 1.54 14.23
CA ILE A 60 -5.18 2.35 13.09
C ILE A 60 -4.05 3.31 12.72
N CYS A 61 -3.57 3.21 11.49
CA CYS A 61 -2.56 4.10 10.92
C CYS A 61 -3.22 5.28 10.21
N VAL A 62 -2.73 6.47 10.47
CA VAL A 62 -3.20 7.73 9.88
C VAL A 62 -2.03 8.51 9.28
N ASN A 63 -2.29 9.35 8.30
CA ASN A 63 -1.24 10.07 7.57
C ASN A 63 -0.83 11.39 8.23
N ASN A 64 -1.60 11.92 9.18
CA ASN A 64 -1.23 13.16 9.89
C ASN A 64 -1.85 13.24 11.30
N GLY A 65 -1.29 14.16 12.10
CA GLY A 65 -1.70 14.35 13.49
C GLY A 65 -3.10 14.95 13.67
N ALA A 66 -3.57 15.76 12.73
CA ALA A 66 -4.92 16.36 12.79
C ALA A 66 -6.01 15.29 12.65
N ILE A 67 -5.79 14.33 11.76
CA ILE A 67 -6.68 13.17 11.61
C ILE A 67 -6.60 12.27 12.84
N ALA A 68 -5.40 12.07 13.40
CA ALA A 68 -5.23 11.32 14.63
C ALA A 68 -6.01 11.94 15.80
N ALA A 69 -5.99 13.25 15.94
CA ALA A 69 -6.75 13.96 16.98
C ALA A 69 -8.27 13.77 16.82
N LYS A 70 -8.80 13.93 15.59
CA LYS A 70 -10.21 13.67 15.29
C LYS A 70 -10.59 12.21 15.51
N LEU A 71 -9.72 11.28 15.11
CA LEU A 71 -9.97 9.86 15.31
C LEU A 71 -10.02 9.49 16.79
N ARG A 72 -9.14 10.07 17.64
CA ARG A 72 -9.14 9.86 19.08
C ARG A 72 -10.48 10.22 19.73
N GLN A 73 -11.12 11.27 19.26
CA GLN A 73 -12.46 11.68 19.74
C GLN A 73 -13.54 10.65 19.38
N THR A 74 -13.37 9.94 18.29
CA THR A 74 -14.31 8.92 17.79
C THR A 74 -14.02 7.50 18.28
N VAL A 75 -12.84 7.28 18.88
CA VAL A 75 -12.42 5.95 19.39
C VAL A 75 -13.45 5.29 20.29
N PRO A 76 -14.05 5.93 21.31
CA PRO A 76 -15.04 5.28 22.18
C PRO A 76 -16.24 4.77 21.37
N SER A 77 -16.73 5.57 20.44
CA SER A 77 -17.85 5.21 19.57
C SER A 77 -17.51 4.08 18.60
N LEU A 78 -16.29 4.10 18.04
CA LEU A 78 -15.78 3.04 17.16
C LEU A 78 -15.63 1.72 17.90
N LEU A 79 -15.10 1.76 19.13
CA LEU A 79 -14.94 0.59 19.97
C LEU A 79 -16.27 -0.12 20.21
N LEU A 80 -17.29 0.64 20.65
CA LEU A 80 -18.65 0.11 20.86
C LEU A 80 -19.24 -0.48 19.58
N LYS A 81 -19.04 0.17 18.43
CA LYS A 81 -19.53 -0.31 17.15
C LYS A 81 -18.85 -1.60 16.67
N PHE A 82 -17.56 -1.78 16.96
CA PHE A 82 -16.85 -3.02 16.68
C PHE A 82 -17.34 -4.15 17.60
N GLN A 83 -17.48 -3.88 18.89
CA GLN A 83 -17.99 -4.85 19.88
C GLN A 83 -19.44 -5.27 19.57
N ALA A 84 -20.29 -4.35 19.19
CA ALA A 84 -21.66 -4.63 18.78
C ALA A 84 -21.76 -5.55 17.54
N ARG A 85 -20.70 -5.66 16.76
CA ARG A 85 -20.59 -6.54 15.59
C ARG A 85 -19.88 -7.87 15.89
N GLY A 86 -19.60 -8.16 17.16
CA GLY A 86 -18.99 -9.40 17.57
C GLY A 86 -17.46 -9.46 17.46
N TYR A 87 -16.81 -8.31 17.30
CA TYR A 87 -15.35 -8.24 17.32
C TYR A 87 -14.85 -7.95 18.73
N GLU A 88 -13.94 -8.77 19.22
CA GLU A 88 -13.31 -8.62 20.54
C GLU A 88 -12.24 -7.52 20.51
N VAL A 89 -12.65 -6.29 20.20
CA VAL A 89 -11.76 -5.14 20.26
C VAL A 89 -11.85 -4.56 21.66
N THR A 90 -10.74 -4.57 22.40
CA THR A 90 -10.63 -4.03 23.74
C THR A 90 -10.05 -2.63 23.76
N ALA A 91 -9.15 -2.34 22.84
CA ALA A 91 -8.52 -1.03 22.70
C ALA A 91 -8.22 -0.68 21.24
N ILE A 92 -8.20 0.62 20.96
CA ILE A 92 -7.81 1.16 19.65
C ILE A 92 -6.57 2.03 19.84
N ARG A 93 -5.47 1.66 19.16
CA ARG A 93 -4.24 2.42 19.12
C ARG A 93 -4.15 3.19 17.81
N ILE A 94 -3.76 4.45 17.88
CA ILE A 94 -3.58 5.31 16.70
C ILE A 94 -2.10 5.53 16.50
N ALA A 95 -1.61 5.16 15.31
CA ALA A 95 -0.24 5.39 14.86
C ALA A 95 -0.23 6.42 13.73
N VAL A 96 0.59 7.45 13.87
CA VAL A 96 0.76 8.47 12.81
C VAL A 96 1.95 8.07 11.94
N GLN A 97 1.69 7.88 10.65
CA GLN A 97 2.72 7.56 9.66
C GLN A 97 2.66 8.61 8.56
N ALA A 98 3.58 9.56 8.59
CA ALA A 98 3.60 10.68 7.64
C ALA A 98 3.73 10.25 6.17
N ASN A 99 4.40 9.11 5.92
CA ASN A 99 4.62 8.56 4.58
C ASN A 99 3.61 7.47 4.20
N TYR A 100 2.53 7.32 4.98
CA TYR A 100 1.50 6.36 4.68
C TYR A 100 0.63 6.86 3.52
N HIS A 101 0.90 6.36 2.34
CA HIS A 101 -0.05 6.43 1.23
C HIS A 101 -1.02 5.27 1.40
N ALA A 102 -2.31 5.59 1.55
CA ALA A 102 -3.35 4.58 1.58
C ALA A 102 -3.17 3.63 0.39
N LEU A 103 -2.81 2.40 0.69
CA LEU A 103 -2.74 1.34 -0.30
C LEU A 103 -4.16 1.16 -0.85
N GLY A 104 -4.46 1.84 -1.90
CA GLY A 104 -5.65 1.45 -2.61
C GLY A 104 -6.40 2.46 -3.42
N VAL A 105 -6.14 3.74 -3.49
CA VAL A 105 -6.80 4.59 -4.50
C VAL A 105 -6.03 5.89 -4.79
N ASN A 106 -4.80 5.99 -4.44
CA ASN A 106 -4.01 6.88 -5.26
C ASN A 106 -3.58 6.03 -6.45
N LYS A 107 -4.26 6.20 -7.58
CA LYS A 107 -3.50 6.30 -8.81
C LYS A 107 -2.21 6.96 -8.38
N LEU A 108 -1.14 6.18 -8.27
CA LEU A 108 0.15 6.70 -8.51
C LEU A 108 -0.01 7.47 -9.81
N SER A 109 -0.30 8.74 -9.71
CA SER A 109 0.31 9.69 -10.58
C SER A 109 1.79 9.49 -10.28
N ALA A 110 2.29 8.35 -10.73
CA ALA A 110 3.67 8.17 -10.99
C ALA A 110 3.95 9.23 -12.03
N GLN A 111 4.25 10.41 -11.56
CA GLN A 111 5.15 11.26 -12.32
C GLN A 111 6.35 10.34 -12.49
N LYS A 112 6.34 9.64 -13.61
CA LYS A 112 7.51 8.90 -14.06
C LYS A 112 8.64 9.88 -13.90
N PRO A 113 9.67 9.59 -13.10
CA PRO A 113 10.76 10.51 -12.93
C PRO A 113 11.25 10.87 -14.33
N ARG A 114 11.03 12.09 -14.72
CA ARG A 114 11.49 12.57 -16.02
C ARG A 114 12.99 12.73 -15.88
N LEU A 115 13.74 11.98 -16.65
CA LEU A 115 15.16 12.25 -16.81
C LEU A 115 15.29 13.66 -17.35
N GLY A 116 15.98 14.53 -16.63
CA GLY A 116 16.35 15.85 -17.14
C GLY A 116 17.21 15.69 -18.39
N GLN A 117 17.32 16.75 -19.21
CA GLN A 117 18.14 16.73 -20.42
C GLN A 117 19.57 16.24 -20.15
N THR A 118 20.16 16.63 -19.02
CA THR A 118 21.50 16.14 -18.58
C THR A 118 21.54 14.63 -18.39
N GLY A 119 20.46 14.01 -17.88
CA GLY A 119 20.37 12.57 -17.73
C GLY A 119 20.22 11.85 -19.07
N ALA A 120 19.48 12.41 -20.01
CA ALA A 120 19.33 11.88 -21.36
C ALA A 120 20.65 11.95 -22.16
N ASP A 121 21.40 13.02 -22.01
CA ASP A 121 22.71 13.19 -22.63
C ASP A 121 23.74 12.22 -22.05
N SER A 122 23.73 12.02 -20.73
CA SER A 122 24.59 10.99 -20.08
C SER A 122 24.26 9.59 -20.55
N LEU A 123 23.00 9.27 -20.81
CA LEU A 123 22.60 7.97 -21.38
C LEU A 123 23.08 7.79 -22.81
N LYS A 124 23.04 8.85 -23.63
CA LYS A 124 23.56 8.83 -24.99
C LYS A 124 25.09 8.60 -25.02
N ASP A 125 25.81 9.30 -24.15
CA ASP A 125 27.26 9.14 -24.00
C ASP A 125 27.62 7.72 -23.53
N LEU A 126 26.84 7.18 -22.58
CA LEU A 126 27.02 5.79 -22.15
C LEU A 126 26.77 4.80 -23.30
N ALA A 127 25.72 5.01 -24.09
CA ALA A 127 25.39 4.17 -25.24
C ALA A 127 26.49 4.22 -26.32
N ALA A 128 27.11 5.38 -26.53
CA ALA A 128 28.21 5.53 -27.49
C ALA A 128 29.49 4.75 -27.07
N GLY A 129 29.70 4.57 -25.77
CA GLY A 129 30.84 3.80 -25.24
C GLY A 129 30.62 2.29 -25.18
N LEU A 130 29.42 1.81 -25.46
CA LEU A 130 29.08 0.38 -25.39
C LEU A 130 29.25 -0.32 -26.75
N PRO A 131 29.71 -1.59 -26.74
CA PRO A 131 29.75 -2.42 -27.96
C PRO A 131 28.29 -2.68 -28.45
N PRO A 132 28.09 -3.00 -29.73
CA PRO A 132 26.78 -3.32 -30.26
C PRO A 132 26.17 -4.51 -29.50
N SER A 133 25.18 -4.23 -28.69
CA SER A 133 24.54 -5.19 -27.79
C SER A 133 23.06 -4.84 -27.59
N PRO A 134 22.22 -5.79 -27.18
CA PRO A 134 20.80 -5.51 -26.83
C PRO A 134 20.67 -4.41 -25.77
N LEU A 135 21.64 -4.29 -24.87
CA LEU A 135 21.68 -3.25 -23.85
C LEU A 135 21.85 -1.85 -24.46
N LYS A 136 22.72 -1.69 -25.47
CA LYS A 136 22.90 -0.43 -26.20
C LYS A 136 21.59 0.01 -26.85
N SER A 137 20.88 -0.89 -27.53
CA SER A 137 19.59 -0.63 -28.17
C SER A 137 18.51 -0.22 -27.15
N ALA A 138 18.52 -0.83 -25.96
CA ALA A 138 17.60 -0.48 -24.88
C ALA A 138 17.86 0.93 -24.33
N ILE A 139 19.13 1.30 -24.13
CA ILE A 139 19.52 2.62 -23.64
C ILE A 139 19.20 3.71 -24.67
N GLU A 140 19.47 3.48 -25.94
CA GLU A 140 19.14 4.40 -27.04
C GLU A 140 17.62 4.62 -27.16
N SER A 141 16.84 3.56 -27.03
CA SER A 141 15.38 3.63 -27.04
C SER A 141 14.83 4.43 -25.85
N LEU A 142 15.43 4.28 -24.65
CA LEU A 142 15.07 5.06 -23.48
C LEU A 142 15.39 6.55 -23.64
N ALA A 143 16.59 6.88 -24.15
CA ALA A 143 17.00 8.26 -24.39
C ALA A 143 16.11 8.94 -25.46
N LYS A 144 15.75 8.23 -26.51
CA LYS A 144 14.90 8.74 -27.59
C LYS A 144 13.44 8.96 -27.14
N LYS A 145 12.90 8.08 -26.34
CA LYS A 145 11.51 8.17 -25.82
C LYS A 145 11.30 9.37 -24.89
N GLN A 146 12.36 9.91 -24.33
CA GLN A 146 12.29 11.06 -23.42
C GLN A 146 12.47 12.41 -24.12
N THR A 147 13.07 12.42 -25.30
CA THR A 147 13.28 13.65 -26.08
C THR A 147 12.11 13.99 -27.00
N ASP A 148 11.15 13.08 -27.19
CA ASP A 148 10.07 13.19 -28.18
C ASP A 148 8.75 13.73 -27.58
N LYS A 149 8.87 14.53 -26.49
CA LYS A 149 7.71 15.22 -25.90
C LYS A 149 8.10 16.63 -25.43
#